data_6dc05adcc32fb61af2d3d1350d82afea
#
_entry.id   6dc05adcc32fb61af2d3d1350d82afea
#
_cell.length_a   1.000
_cell.length_b   1.000
_cell.length_c   1.000
_cell.angle_alpha   90.00
_cell.angle_beta   90.00
_cell.angle_gamma   90.00
#
_symmetry.space_group_name_H-M   'P 1'
#
loop_
_entity.id
_entity.type
_entity.pdbx_description
1 polymer ?
#
loop_
_entity_poly.entity_id
_entity_poly.type
_entity_poly.pdbx_seq_one_letter_code
_entity_poly.pdbx_strand_id
1 'polypeptide(L)'
;MIEPVEWVTDEASEHEMLVYYSLGNFVNWTSGTGEGVANRMVGGMAEVILAKKEDGEVEIADYGVEPLVSHVTSGPEGVTTYFLENYSEELAEENDIVLQDSSFSREYCVNLCDSVWGDLWKAE
;
A
#
# COMPACT_ATOMS: atom_id res chain seq x y z
N MET A 1 -5.66 1.08 7.16
CA MET A 1 -4.31 1.64 6.97
C MET A 1 -3.33 0.56 6.59
N ILE A 2 -2.30 0.92 5.86
CA ILE A 2 -1.26 -0.04 5.49
C ILE A 2 -0.44 -0.42 6.73
N GLU A 3 0.05 -1.64 6.73
CA GLU A 3 0.88 -2.17 7.81
C GLU A 3 2.05 -2.94 7.23
N PRO A 4 3.07 -3.23 8.05
CA PRO A 4 4.29 -3.88 7.56
C PRO A 4 4.07 -5.27 6.97
N VAL A 5 5.09 -5.72 6.26
CA VAL A 5 5.19 -7.07 5.71
C VAL A 5 6.33 -7.75 6.45
N GLU A 6 6.12 -8.98 6.88
CA GLU A 6 7.20 -9.71 7.54
C GLU A 6 7.11 -11.22 7.35
N TRP A 7 8.24 -11.88 7.56
CA TRP A 7 8.29 -13.34 7.61
C TRP A 7 8.06 -13.78 9.04
N VAL A 8 7.17 -14.74 9.21
CA VAL A 8 6.86 -15.33 10.51
C VAL A 8 7.26 -16.78 10.48
N THR A 9 8.03 -17.21 11.47
CA THR A 9 8.52 -18.57 11.56
C THR A 9 7.81 -19.31 12.69
N ASP A 10 7.31 -20.50 12.39
CA ASP A 10 6.77 -21.39 13.41
C ASP A 10 7.93 -22.22 13.96
N GLU A 11 8.34 -21.96 15.18
CA GLU A 11 9.48 -22.63 15.79
C GLU A 11 9.32 -24.15 15.85
N ALA A 12 8.09 -24.64 16.02
CA ALA A 12 7.85 -26.06 16.17
C ALA A 12 8.05 -26.83 14.86
N SER A 13 7.66 -26.25 13.73
CA SER A 13 7.74 -26.91 12.43
C SER A 13 8.83 -26.34 11.52
N GLU A 14 9.46 -25.26 11.94
CA GLU A 14 10.44 -24.50 11.15
C GLU A 14 9.83 -23.93 9.85
N HIS A 15 8.50 -23.90 9.79
CA HIS A 15 7.80 -23.36 8.63
C HIS A 15 7.81 -21.84 8.66
N GLU A 16 8.11 -21.21 7.52
CA GLU A 16 8.10 -19.76 7.38
C GLU A 16 6.92 -19.31 6.55
N MET A 17 6.30 -18.23 6.96
CA MET A 17 5.16 -17.66 6.26
C MET A 17 5.38 -16.18 6.01
N LEU A 18 5.17 -15.76 4.77
CA LEU A 18 5.21 -14.34 4.42
C LEU A 18 3.83 -13.74 4.75
N VAL A 19 3.83 -12.70 5.58
CA VAL A 19 2.59 -12.08 6.04
C VAL A 19 2.54 -10.61 5.65
N TYR A 20 1.47 -10.25 4.95
CA TYR A 20 1.12 -8.85 4.70
C TYR A 20 0.00 -8.52 5.68
N TYR A 21 0.32 -7.77 6.73
CA TYR A 21 -0.65 -7.53 7.79
C TYR A 21 -1.85 -6.71 7.35
N SER A 22 -1.62 -5.71 6.52
CA SER A 22 -2.70 -4.95 5.93
C SER A 22 -2.23 -4.23 4.67
N LEU A 23 -3.01 -4.37 3.62
CA LEU A 23 -2.74 -3.67 2.35
C LEU A 23 -3.52 -2.37 2.23
N GLY A 24 -4.25 -1.99 3.28
CA GLY A 24 -4.98 -0.73 3.29
C GLY A 24 -6.20 -0.73 2.39
N ASN A 25 -6.65 0.45 2.04
CA ASN A 25 -7.84 0.64 1.20
C ASN A 25 -7.50 0.54 -0.27
N PHE A 26 -8.41 -0.03 -1.05
CA PHE A 26 -8.23 -0.12 -2.49
C PHE A 26 -9.14 0.88 -3.24
N VAL A 27 -10.43 0.83 -2.95
CA VAL A 27 -11.41 1.71 -3.61
C VAL A 27 -12.36 2.35 -2.60
N ASN A 28 -11.90 2.50 -1.37
CA ASN A 28 -12.72 3.03 -0.29
C ASN A 28 -12.51 4.52 -0.10
N TRP A 29 -13.58 5.18 0.30
CA TRP A 29 -13.53 6.56 0.71
C TRP A 29 -13.63 6.61 2.25
N THR A 30 -13.02 7.62 2.86
CA THR A 30 -13.10 7.80 4.30
C THR A 30 -13.81 9.11 4.62
N SER A 31 -14.67 9.07 5.64
CA SER A 31 -15.45 10.23 6.04
C SER A 31 -14.87 10.98 7.24
N GLY A 32 -13.76 10.48 7.81
CA GLY A 32 -13.15 11.16 8.95
C GLY A 32 -12.48 12.46 8.58
N THR A 33 -12.17 13.27 9.58
CA THR A 33 -11.43 14.52 9.38
C THR A 33 -10.31 14.62 10.41
N GLY A 34 -9.29 15.41 10.09
CA GLY A 34 -8.20 15.67 11.00
C GLY A 34 -6.89 15.04 10.56
N GLU A 35 -5.85 15.34 11.31
CA GLU A 35 -4.50 14.84 11.02
C GLU A 35 -4.46 13.32 11.04
N GLY A 36 -3.84 12.74 10.03
CA GLY A 36 -3.70 11.29 9.92
C GLY A 36 -4.79 10.59 9.12
N VAL A 37 -5.87 11.28 8.80
CA VAL A 37 -6.97 10.69 8.00
C VAL A 37 -6.45 10.33 6.61
N ALA A 38 -5.52 11.11 6.08
CA ALA A 38 -4.95 10.87 4.76
C ALA A 38 -4.21 9.54 4.65
N ASN A 39 -3.78 8.95 5.78
CA ASN A 39 -3.15 7.63 5.77
C ASN A 39 -4.06 6.57 5.15
N ARG A 40 -5.36 6.79 5.23
CA ARG A 40 -6.36 5.84 4.72
C ARG A 40 -6.49 5.86 3.20
N MET A 41 -5.86 6.84 2.57
CA MET A 41 -5.90 6.95 1.10
C MET A 41 -4.81 6.13 0.43
N VAL A 42 -3.86 5.59 1.20
CA VAL A 42 -2.77 4.78 0.67
C VAL A 42 -3.09 3.30 0.88
N GLY A 43 -2.97 2.54 -0.17
CA GLY A 43 -3.13 1.09 -0.12
C GLY A 43 -1.98 0.41 -0.82
N GLY A 44 -2.08 -0.89 -1.01
CA GLY A 44 -1.04 -1.64 -1.69
C GLY A 44 -1.57 -2.86 -2.40
N MET A 45 -0.79 -3.33 -3.34
CA MET A 45 -1.02 -4.58 -4.03
C MET A 45 0.21 -5.44 -3.77
N ALA A 46 0.00 -6.60 -3.17
CA ALA A 46 1.11 -7.52 -2.90
C ALA A 46 1.60 -8.12 -4.21
N GLU A 47 2.90 -8.18 -4.38
CA GLU A 47 3.53 -8.82 -5.52
C GLU A 47 4.42 -9.93 -5.02
N VAL A 48 4.22 -11.15 -5.51
CA VAL A 48 4.98 -12.30 -5.08
C VAL A 48 5.39 -13.09 -6.31
N ILE A 49 6.68 -13.40 -6.39
CA ILE A 49 7.20 -14.23 -7.47
C ILE A 49 7.48 -15.61 -6.88
N LEU A 50 6.85 -16.62 -7.45
CA LEU A 50 7.01 -17.99 -7.02
C LEU A 50 7.96 -18.71 -7.97
N ALA A 51 8.81 -19.56 -7.41
CA ALA A 51 9.69 -20.39 -8.20
C ALA A 51 9.45 -21.85 -7.83
N LYS A 52 9.39 -22.71 -8.85
CA LYS A 52 9.21 -24.14 -8.64
C LYS A 52 10.58 -24.82 -8.73
N LYS A 53 10.93 -25.54 -7.70
CA LYS A 53 12.21 -26.26 -7.65
C LYS A 53 12.13 -27.59 -8.42
N GLU A 54 13.29 -28.18 -8.70
CA GLU A 54 13.35 -29.44 -9.43
C GLU A 54 12.58 -30.56 -8.73
N ASP A 55 12.53 -30.53 -7.41
CA ASP A 55 11.83 -31.58 -6.62
C ASP A 55 10.30 -31.33 -6.57
N GLY A 56 9.82 -30.26 -7.24
CA GLY A 56 8.39 -29.95 -7.27
C GLY A 56 7.94 -28.98 -6.20
N GLU A 57 8.78 -28.66 -5.23
CA GLU A 57 8.43 -27.68 -4.22
C GLU A 57 8.39 -26.29 -4.79
N VAL A 58 7.51 -25.45 -4.24
CA VAL A 58 7.36 -24.06 -4.66
C VAL A 58 7.85 -23.17 -3.53
N GLU A 59 8.65 -22.18 -3.89
CA GLU A 59 9.14 -21.22 -2.93
C GLU A 59 8.86 -19.79 -3.40
N ILE A 60 8.93 -18.85 -2.48
CA ILE A 60 8.81 -17.43 -2.81
C ILE A 60 10.20 -16.94 -3.21
N ALA A 61 10.37 -16.63 -4.49
CA ALA A 61 11.66 -16.17 -5.02
C ALA A 61 11.88 -14.69 -4.76
N ASP A 62 10.79 -13.90 -4.76
CA ASP A 62 10.88 -12.48 -4.52
C ASP A 62 9.51 -11.99 -4.09
N TYR A 63 9.47 -10.87 -3.40
CA TYR A 63 8.22 -10.28 -2.96
C TYR A 63 8.38 -8.76 -2.76
N GLY A 64 7.27 -8.07 -2.84
CA GLY A 64 7.26 -6.64 -2.67
C GLY A 64 5.83 -6.13 -2.61
N VAL A 65 5.69 -4.84 -2.75
CA VAL A 65 4.38 -4.20 -2.73
C VAL A 65 4.36 -3.05 -3.73
N GLU A 66 3.24 -2.93 -4.43
CA GLU A 66 2.99 -1.82 -5.35
C GLU A 66 2.05 -0.85 -4.66
N PRO A 67 2.49 0.36 -4.31
CA PRO A 67 1.62 1.30 -3.61
C PRO A 67 0.51 1.83 -4.50
N LEU A 68 -0.66 2.02 -3.89
CA LEU A 68 -1.85 2.53 -4.54
C LEU A 68 -2.36 3.75 -3.78
N VAL A 69 -3.02 4.65 -4.51
CA VAL A 69 -3.62 5.83 -3.90
C VAL A 69 -5.07 5.90 -4.34
N SER A 70 -5.96 6.11 -3.38
CA SER A 70 -7.38 6.34 -3.67
C SER A 70 -7.57 7.83 -3.94
N HIS A 71 -8.05 8.15 -5.14
CA HIS A 71 -8.28 9.53 -5.57
C HIS A 71 -9.77 9.81 -5.60
N VAL A 72 -10.20 10.80 -4.83
CA VAL A 72 -11.61 11.13 -4.67
C VAL A 72 -11.88 12.51 -5.21
N THR A 73 -12.83 12.64 -6.14
CA THR A 73 -13.17 13.92 -6.73
C THR A 73 -14.64 14.31 -6.61
N SER A 74 -15.50 13.40 -6.20
CA SER A 74 -16.94 13.69 -6.11
C SER A 74 -17.57 12.90 -4.97
N GLY A 75 -16.84 12.81 -3.87
CA GLY A 75 -17.28 12.01 -2.73
C GLY A 75 -17.23 10.52 -3.02
N PRO A 76 -18.03 9.73 -2.32
CA PRO A 76 -17.91 8.26 -2.41
C PRO A 76 -18.10 7.67 -3.80
N GLU A 77 -18.77 8.40 -4.68
CA GLU A 77 -19.04 7.91 -6.04
C GLU A 77 -17.91 8.18 -7.02
N GLY A 78 -16.98 9.05 -6.65
CA GLY A 78 -15.89 9.46 -7.52
C GLY A 78 -14.53 8.94 -7.09
N VAL A 79 -14.44 7.69 -6.65
CA VAL A 79 -13.16 7.11 -6.20
C VAL A 79 -12.49 6.39 -7.36
N THR A 80 -11.23 6.76 -7.62
CA THR A 80 -10.39 6.12 -8.63
C THR A 80 -9.09 5.71 -7.96
N THR A 81 -8.59 4.52 -8.28
CA THR A 81 -7.35 4.03 -7.71
C THR A 81 -6.22 4.19 -8.70
N TYR A 82 -5.13 4.82 -8.27
CA TYR A 82 -3.94 5.02 -9.06
C TYR A 82 -2.77 4.25 -8.46
N PHE A 83 -1.83 3.82 -9.30
CA PHE A 83 -0.52 3.42 -8.78
C PHE A 83 0.19 4.70 -8.32
N LEU A 84 0.86 4.64 -7.20
CA LEU A 84 1.59 5.79 -6.68
C LEU A 84 2.61 6.33 -7.69
N GLU A 85 3.27 5.44 -8.44
CA GLU A 85 4.24 5.87 -9.44
C GLU A 85 3.63 6.75 -10.53
N ASN A 86 2.33 6.61 -10.76
CA ASN A 86 1.60 7.41 -11.76
C ASN A 86 0.82 8.56 -11.16
N TYR A 87 0.92 8.74 -9.86
CA TYR A 87 0.15 9.77 -9.15
C TYR A 87 1.01 11.02 -9.01
N SER A 88 0.53 12.14 -9.53
CA SER A 88 1.27 13.40 -9.52
C SER A 88 0.88 14.29 -8.33
N GLU A 89 1.70 15.31 -8.05
CA GLU A 89 1.32 16.28 -7.03
C GLU A 89 0.08 17.07 -7.46
N GLU A 90 -0.07 17.29 -8.76
CA GLU A 90 -1.25 17.97 -9.28
C GLU A 90 -2.52 17.17 -9.00
N LEU A 91 -2.47 15.86 -9.19
CA LEU A 91 -3.59 14.99 -8.87
C LEU A 91 -3.86 15.01 -7.36
N ALA A 92 -2.80 15.00 -6.55
CA ALA A 92 -2.97 15.03 -5.10
C ALA A 92 -3.69 16.28 -4.64
N GLU A 93 -3.41 17.42 -5.26
CA GLU A 93 -4.08 18.67 -4.92
C GLU A 93 -5.57 18.62 -5.24
N GLU A 94 -5.97 17.84 -6.23
CA GLU A 94 -7.36 17.71 -6.64
C GLU A 94 -8.13 16.64 -5.84
N ASN A 95 -7.44 15.86 -5.03
CA ASN A 95 -8.08 14.84 -4.23
C ASN A 95 -8.88 15.48 -3.10
N ASP A 96 -10.16 15.14 -3.00
CA ASP A 96 -11.04 15.71 -1.99
C ASP A 96 -10.57 15.47 -0.56
N ILE A 97 -9.68 14.51 -0.35
CA ILE A 97 -9.15 14.25 1.01
C ILE A 97 -8.44 15.47 1.59
N VAL A 98 -7.95 16.39 0.75
CA VAL A 98 -7.28 17.60 1.25
C VAL A 98 -8.24 18.47 2.06
N LEU A 99 -9.54 18.33 1.85
CA LEU A 99 -10.56 19.06 2.61
C LEU A 99 -10.71 18.46 4.01
N GLN A 100 -10.32 17.21 4.19
CA GLN A 100 -10.42 16.50 5.46
C GLN A 100 -9.08 16.50 6.21
N ASP A 101 -7.99 16.46 5.46
CA ASP A 101 -6.63 16.43 5.99
C ASP A 101 -5.72 17.18 5.02
N SER A 102 -5.40 18.42 5.35
CA SER A 102 -4.61 19.28 4.46
C SER A 102 -3.15 18.86 4.31
N SER A 103 -2.70 17.87 5.08
CA SER A 103 -1.32 17.38 4.95
C SER A 103 -1.14 16.43 3.78
N PHE A 104 -2.22 16.02 3.12
CA PHE A 104 -2.15 15.08 2.02
C PHE A 104 -1.43 15.66 0.81
N SER A 105 -0.49 14.89 0.27
CA SER A 105 0.26 15.22 -0.94
C SER A 105 0.85 13.92 -1.47
N ARG A 106 1.43 13.96 -2.65
CA ARG A 106 2.16 12.81 -3.16
C ARG A 106 3.34 12.49 -2.27
N GLU A 107 4.06 13.53 -1.83
CA GLU A 107 5.18 13.34 -0.90
C GLU A 107 4.73 12.67 0.39
N TYR A 108 3.56 13.06 0.89
CA TYR A 108 2.98 12.41 2.08
C TYR A 108 2.82 10.90 1.86
N CYS A 109 2.30 10.52 0.70
CA CYS A 109 2.12 9.10 0.37
C CYS A 109 3.46 8.37 0.28
N VAL A 110 4.46 8.99 -0.35
CA VAL A 110 5.80 8.41 -0.46
C VAL A 110 6.41 8.19 0.93
N ASN A 111 6.30 9.20 1.78
CA ASN A 111 6.86 9.12 3.13
C ASN A 111 6.19 8.03 3.96
N LEU A 112 4.88 7.88 3.80
CA LEU A 112 4.15 6.83 4.50
C LEU A 112 4.61 5.44 4.02
N CYS A 113 4.74 5.25 2.71
CA CYS A 113 5.21 3.98 2.16
C CYS A 113 6.64 3.67 2.60
N ASP A 114 7.51 4.67 2.63
CA ASP A 114 8.89 4.49 3.13
C ASP A 114 8.88 4.04 4.58
N SER A 115 8.01 4.64 5.39
CA SER A 115 7.93 4.35 6.82
C SER A 115 7.41 2.93 7.09
N VAL A 116 6.45 2.46 6.30
CA VAL A 116 5.78 1.18 6.56
C VAL A 116 6.44 0.03 5.82
N TRP A 117 6.79 0.23 4.55
CA TRP A 117 7.29 -0.85 3.68
C TRP A 117 8.78 -0.75 3.32
N GLY A 118 9.40 0.41 3.53
CA GLY A 118 10.81 0.57 3.22
C GLY A 118 11.14 0.25 1.77
N ASP A 119 12.12 -0.60 1.58
CA ASP A 119 12.58 -0.93 0.22
C ASP A 119 11.65 -1.87 -0.56
N LEU A 120 10.65 -2.45 0.09
CA LEU A 120 9.76 -3.41 -0.57
C LEU A 120 8.96 -2.80 -1.72
N TRP A 121 8.68 -1.51 -1.67
CA TRP A 121 7.91 -0.85 -2.73
C TRP A 121 8.79 -0.19 -3.78
N LYS A 122 10.10 -0.14 -3.55
CA LYS A 122 11.05 0.52 -4.45
C LYS A 122 11.71 -0.42 -5.45
N ALA A 123 11.38 -1.67 -5.40
CA ALA A 123 11.97 -2.63 -6.30
C ALA A 123 11.62 -2.27 -7.72
N GLU A 124 12.63 -2.11 -8.56
CA GLU A 124 12.43 -1.79 -9.82
C GLU A 124 12.84 -2.58 -10.76
#